data_601dd2d9038428b2dc7501bc7b89dad5
#
_entry.id   601dd2d9038428b2dc7501bc7b89dad5
#
_cell.length_a   1.000
_cell.length_b   1.000
_cell.length_c   1.000
_cell.angle_alpha   90.00
_cell.angle_beta   90.00
_cell.angle_gamma   90.00
#
_symmetry.space_group_name_H-M   'P 1'
#
loop_
_entity.id
_entity.type
_entity.pdbx_description
1 polymer ?
#
loop_
_entity_poly.entity_id
_entity_poly.type
_entity_poly.pdbx_seq_one_letter_code
_entity_poly.pdbx_strand_id
1 'polypeptide(L)'
;DVIDLDFIYTQKCFSDKQACLNWLINQLEKKQVVTKQFRKEVFAREAIGETALATGVAIPHASPQNVLQSKIAIVTLAQPIMWDQRKIRYVLLMCIAKSDRKLVRGVITDIHKIVQSEKRLTRFFSERNATEIYQAISRRQKKCK
;
A
#
# COMPACT_ATOMS: atom_id res chain seq x y z
N ASP A 1 13.92 2.09 -5.86
CA ASP A 1 12.69 2.86 -6.11
C ASP A 1 11.61 2.50 -5.11
N VAL A 2 10.85 3.51 -4.69
CA VAL A 2 9.76 3.32 -3.73
C VAL A 2 8.62 2.50 -4.34
N ILE A 3 8.34 2.69 -5.62
CA ILE A 3 7.44 1.81 -6.37
C ILE A 3 8.29 0.76 -7.03
N ASP A 4 8.03 -0.48 -6.68
CA ASP A 4 8.86 -1.62 -7.08
C ASP A 4 7.95 -2.77 -7.48
N LEU A 5 8.17 -3.30 -8.67
CA LEU A 5 7.36 -4.37 -9.22
C LEU A 5 7.28 -5.58 -8.27
N ASP A 6 8.36 -5.86 -7.53
CA ASP A 6 8.42 -6.99 -6.61
C ASP A 6 7.49 -6.84 -5.39
N PHE A 7 6.90 -5.66 -5.21
CA PHE A 7 6.00 -5.37 -4.09
C PHE A 7 4.58 -5.00 -4.55
N ILE A 8 4.22 -5.41 -5.76
CA ILE A 8 2.88 -5.23 -6.31
C ILE A 8 2.25 -6.62 -6.48
N TYR A 9 1.19 -6.88 -5.71
CA TYR A 9 0.53 -8.17 -5.64
C TYR A 9 -0.92 -8.01 -6.08
N THR A 10 -1.32 -8.70 -7.15
CA THR A 10 -2.65 -8.54 -7.73
C THR A 10 -3.51 -9.79 -7.58
N GLN A 11 -4.83 -9.59 -7.57
CA GLN A 11 -5.82 -10.67 -7.52
C GLN A 11 -5.62 -11.60 -6.33
N LYS A 12 -5.25 -11.04 -5.17
CA LYS A 12 -5.03 -11.81 -3.96
C LYS A 12 -6.36 -12.05 -3.23
N CYS A 13 -6.41 -13.13 -2.47
CA CYS A 13 -7.58 -13.49 -1.68
C CYS A 13 -7.16 -13.66 -0.22
N PHE A 14 -7.86 -12.96 0.67
CA PHE A 14 -7.65 -13.07 2.11
C PHE A 14 -9.00 -13.14 2.80
N SER A 15 -9.05 -13.86 3.92
CA SER A 15 -10.29 -13.98 4.69
C SER A 15 -10.66 -12.68 5.42
N ASP A 16 -9.65 -11.92 5.86
CA ASP A 16 -9.87 -10.71 6.65
C ASP A 16 -8.62 -9.80 6.64
N LYS A 17 -8.75 -8.69 7.35
CA LYS A 17 -7.70 -7.69 7.53
C LYS A 17 -6.41 -8.29 8.11
N GLN A 18 -6.55 -9.10 9.16
CA GLN A 18 -5.39 -9.68 9.84
C GLN A 18 -4.61 -10.62 8.93
N ALA A 19 -5.32 -11.46 8.17
CA ALA A 19 -4.69 -12.36 7.22
C ALA A 19 -3.94 -11.60 6.14
N CYS A 20 -4.54 -10.54 5.62
CA CYS A 20 -3.92 -9.69 4.61
C CYS A 20 -2.64 -9.03 5.14
N LEU A 21 -2.74 -8.38 6.29
CA LEU A 21 -1.59 -7.68 6.88
C LEU A 21 -0.46 -8.63 7.24
N ASN A 22 -0.79 -9.78 7.84
CA ASN A 22 0.24 -10.75 8.20
C ASN A 22 0.97 -11.28 6.98
N TRP A 23 0.24 -11.61 5.93
CA TRP A 23 0.85 -12.08 4.70
C TRP A 23 1.76 -11.02 4.08
N LEU A 24 1.25 -9.81 3.96
CA LEU A 24 1.98 -8.70 3.32
C LEU A 24 3.25 -8.35 4.09
N ILE A 25 3.15 -8.23 5.42
CA ILE A 25 4.31 -7.91 6.26
C ILE A 25 5.34 -9.05 6.20
N ASN A 26 4.89 -10.31 6.11
CA ASN A 26 5.81 -11.43 5.91
C ASN A 26 6.65 -11.24 4.65
N GLN A 27 6.05 -10.78 3.55
CA GLN A 27 6.79 -10.53 2.32
C GLN A 27 7.84 -9.43 2.53
N LEU A 28 7.46 -8.37 3.23
CA LEU A 28 8.37 -7.24 3.49
C LEU A 28 9.53 -7.64 4.42
N GLU A 29 9.26 -8.45 5.42
CA GLU A 29 10.31 -8.95 6.32
C GLU A 29 11.30 -9.85 5.58
N LYS A 30 10.81 -10.75 4.76
CA LYS A 30 11.65 -11.66 3.96
C LYS A 30 12.58 -10.91 3.03
N LYS A 31 12.12 -9.79 2.48
CA LYS A 31 12.89 -8.98 1.54
C LYS A 31 13.67 -7.87 2.24
N GLN A 32 13.68 -7.87 3.56
CA GLN A 32 14.44 -6.93 4.39
C GLN A 32 14.06 -5.47 4.14
N VAL A 33 12.78 -5.23 3.90
CA VAL A 33 12.22 -3.89 3.75
C VAL A 33 11.95 -3.28 5.13
N VAL A 34 11.55 -4.11 6.09
CA VAL A 34 11.19 -3.67 7.44
C VAL A 34 11.82 -4.57 8.49
N THR A 35 11.96 -4.05 9.71
CA THR A 35 12.41 -4.83 10.86
C THR A 35 11.27 -5.68 11.41
N LYS A 36 11.59 -6.61 12.32
CA LYS A 36 10.56 -7.43 12.98
C LYS A 36 9.60 -6.60 13.83
N GLN A 37 10.03 -5.44 14.30
CA GLN A 37 9.21 -4.56 15.12
C GLN A 37 8.12 -3.85 14.31
N PHE A 38 8.28 -3.77 13.00
CA PHE A 38 7.33 -3.10 12.11
C PHE A 38 5.92 -3.69 12.24
N ARG A 39 5.81 -5.02 12.27
CA ARG A 39 4.51 -5.72 12.41
C ARG A 39 3.74 -5.24 13.62
N LYS A 40 4.40 -5.20 14.76
CA LYS A 40 3.80 -4.78 16.02
C LYS A 40 3.28 -3.34 15.92
N GLU A 41 4.05 -2.46 15.28
CA GLU A 41 3.66 -1.07 15.11
C GLU A 41 2.45 -0.91 14.18
N VAL A 42 2.43 -1.66 13.08
CA VAL A 42 1.30 -1.60 12.14
C VAL A 42 0.01 -2.01 12.85
N PHE A 43 0.04 -3.13 13.57
CA PHE A 43 -1.15 -3.60 14.27
C PHE A 43 -1.56 -2.65 15.41
N ALA A 44 -0.60 -2.05 16.10
CA ALA A 44 -0.88 -1.05 17.14
C ALA A 44 -1.55 0.18 16.53
N ARG A 45 -1.06 0.65 15.38
CA ARG A 45 -1.66 1.79 14.68
C ARG A 45 -3.07 1.47 14.21
N GLU A 46 -3.29 0.27 13.67
CA GLU A 46 -4.60 -0.16 13.20
C GLU A 46 -5.62 -0.25 14.34
N ALA A 47 -5.17 -0.55 15.54
CA ALA A 47 -6.04 -0.62 16.72
C ALA A 47 -6.50 0.76 17.21
N ILE A 48 -5.78 1.83 16.87
CA ILE A 48 -6.09 3.19 17.31
C ILE A 48 -7.21 3.81 16.47
N GLY A 49 -7.22 3.55 15.18
CA GLY A 49 -8.21 4.18 14.31
C GLY A 49 -8.15 3.68 12.88
N GLU A 50 -9.12 4.11 12.11
CA GLU A 50 -9.37 3.66 10.75
C GLU A 50 -8.26 4.11 9.79
N THR A 51 -7.68 3.18 9.03
CA THR A 51 -6.79 3.51 7.92
C THR A 51 -7.45 3.24 6.57
N ALA A 52 -8.66 2.72 6.57
CA ALA A 52 -9.44 2.51 5.36
C ALA A 52 -10.21 3.78 5.01
N LEU A 53 -10.26 4.08 3.71
CA LEU A 53 -11.02 5.21 3.19
C LEU A 53 -12.36 4.72 2.64
N ALA A 54 -13.34 5.61 2.62
CA ALA A 54 -14.66 5.29 2.08
C ALA A 54 -14.62 4.89 0.60
N THR A 55 -13.54 5.24 -0.10
CA THR A 55 -13.38 4.92 -1.52
C THR A 55 -13.00 3.46 -1.78
N GLY A 56 -12.66 2.70 -0.74
CA GLY A 56 -12.38 1.26 -0.88
C GLY A 56 -10.90 0.89 -0.84
N VAL A 57 -10.07 1.75 -0.27
CA VAL A 57 -8.64 1.49 -0.11
C VAL A 57 -8.24 1.63 1.35
N ALA A 58 -7.38 0.75 1.82
CA ALA A 58 -6.74 0.88 3.12
C ALA A 58 -5.29 1.33 2.92
N ILE A 59 -4.82 2.25 3.76
CA ILE A 59 -3.46 2.78 3.69
C ILE A 59 -2.78 2.61 5.05
N PRO A 60 -2.46 1.36 5.43
CA PRO A 60 -1.79 1.11 6.70
C PRO A 60 -0.35 1.63 6.66
N HIS A 61 0.16 1.97 7.85
CA HIS A 61 1.52 2.49 7.96
C HIS A 61 2.03 2.28 9.39
N ALA A 62 3.32 2.50 9.57
CA ALA A 62 3.97 2.45 10.87
C ALA A 62 5.03 3.54 10.94
N SER A 63 5.66 3.65 12.10
CA SER A 63 6.73 4.62 12.31
C SER A 63 7.90 4.37 11.35
N PRO A 64 8.53 5.43 10.81
CA PRO A 64 9.64 5.29 9.87
C PRO A 64 10.85 4.55 10.44
N GLN A 65 11.01 4.53 11.76
CA GLN A 65 12.19 3.95 12.42
C GLN A 65 12.37 2.46 12.18
N ASN A 66 11.30 1.75 11.81
CA ASN A 66 11.37 0.31 11.53
C ASN A 66 11.33 -0.02 10.05
N VAL A 67 11.57 0.98 9.21
CA VAL A 67 11.66 0.82 7.76
C VAL A 67 13.13 0.84 7.35
N LEU A 68 13.58 -0.22 6.70
CA LEU A 68 14.95 -0.37 6.22
C LEU A 68 15.11 0.16 4.80
N GLN A 69 14.09 0.01 3.98
CA GLN A 69 14.04 0.48 2.61
C GLN A 69 12.67 1.07 2.34
N SER A 70 12.63 2.24 1.70
CA SER A 70 11.34 2.86 1.39
C SER A 70 10.65 2.13 0.24
N LYS A 71 9.49 1.57 0.53
CA LYS A 71 8.64 0.89 -0.46
C LYS A 71 7.18 1.16 -0.16
N ILE A 72 6.38 1.21 -1.20
CA ILE A 72 4.92 1.21 -1.09
C ILE A 72 4.46 -0.14 -1.63
N ALA A 73 3.98 -1.00 -0.73
CA ALA A 73 3.48 -2.31 -1.12
C ALA A 73 2.02 -2.17 -1.55
N ILE A 74 1.70 -2.67 -2.73
CA ILE A 74 0.40 -2.52 -3.34
C ILE A 74 -0.26 -3.89 -3.47
N VAL A 75 -1.48 -4.01 -2.97
CA VAL A 75 -2.26 -5.25 -3.10
C VAL A 75 -3.61 -4.92 -3.71
N THR A 76 -3.97 -5.65 -4.77
CA THR A 76 -5.34 -5.64 -5.28
C THR A 76 -6.00 -6.96 -4.90
N LEU A 77 -7.24 -6.90 -4.46
CA LEU A 77 -7.97 -8.07 -3.96
C LEU A 77 -8.97 -8.56 -5.00
N ALA A 78 -9.02 -9.87 -5.22
CA ALA A 78 -10.01 -10.49 -6.09
C ALA A 78 -11.41 -10.33 -5.53
N GLN A 79 -11.55 -10.38 -4.19
CA GLN A 79 -12.79 -10.14 -3.49
C GLN A 79 -12.57 -9.09 -2.41
N PRO A 80 -13.52 -8.17 -2.20
CA PRO A 80 -13.37 -7.18 -1.12
C PRO A 80 -13.35 -7.86 0.25
N ILE A 81 -12.66 -7.24 1.18
CA ILE A 81 -12.67 -7.68 2.58
C ILE A 81 -13.05 -6.52 3.49
N MET A 82 -13.52 -6.83 4.69
CA MET A 82 -13.79 -5.80 5.69
C MET A 82 -12.49 -5.36 6.35
N TRP A 83 -12.31 -4.06 6.43
CA TRP A 83 -11.19 -3.43 7.12
C TRP A 83 -11.81 -2.59 8.22
N ASP A 84 -12.01 -3.24 9.36
CA ASP A 84 -12.84 -2.71 10.46
C ASP A 84 -14.27 -2.42 9.96
N GLN A 85 -14.67 -1.17 9.84
CA GLN A 85 -16.02 -0.80 9.45
C GLN A 85 -16.21 -0.65 7.93
N ARG A 86 -15.14 -0.72 7.15
CA ARG A 86 -15.21 -0.41 5.73
C ARG A 86 -14.83 -1.61 4.86
N LYS A 87 -15.53 -1.75 3.75
CA LYS A 87 -15.22 -2.76 2.74
C LYS A 87 -14.15 -2.18 1.80
N ILE A 88 -13.02 -2.87 1.65
CA ILE A 88 -11.93 -2.42 0.79
C ILE A 88 -11.54 -3.49 -0.23
N ARG A 89 -10.99 -3.02 -1.34
CA ARG A 89 -10.49 -3.88 -2.41
C ARG A 89 -9.00 -3.66 -2.68
N TYR A 90 -8.44 -2.59 -2.16
CA TYR A 90 -7.05 -2.23 -2.39
C TYR A 90 -6.35 -1.92 -1.08
N VAL A 91 -5.07 -2.33 -0.97
CA VAL A 91 -4.26 -2.04 0.21
C VAL A 91 -2.95 -1.45 -0.25
N LEU A 92 -2.60 -0.29 0.29
CA LEU A 92 -1.33 0.39 0.03
C LEU A 92 -0.60 0.50 1.37
N LEU A 93 0.35 -0.39 1.60
CA LEU A 93 1.12 -0.37 2.84
C LEU A 93 2.34 0.54 2.67
N MET A 94 2.34 1.63 3.41
CA MET A 94 3.38 2.66 3.32
C MET A 94 4.57 2.31 4.19
N CYS A 95 5.71 2.03 3.58
CA CYS A 95 6.97 1.78 4.26
C CYS A 95 7.94 2.86 3.82
N ILE A 96 7.95 3.99 4.53
CA ILE A 96 8.75 5.15 4.14
C ILE A 96 9.75 5.47 5.23
N ALA A 97 11.04 5.38 4.93
CA ALA A 97 12.11 5.76 5.84
C ALA A 97 12.15 7.28 5.97
N LYS A 98 12.54 7.75 7.15
CA LYS A 98 12.58 9.19 7.44
C LYS A 98 13.45 9.96 6.44
N SER A 99 14.58 9.40 6.05
CA SER A 99 15.52 10.02 5.13
C SER A 99 14.95 10.20 3.72
N ASP A 100 13.91 9.46 3.35
CA ASP A 100 13.36 9.45 2.01
C ASP A 100 12.10 10.29 1.84
N ARG A 101 11.66 11.00 2.88
CA ARG A 101 10.41 11.77 2.84
C ARG A 101 10.32 12.74 1.66
N LYS A 102 11.42 13.45 1.38
CA LYS A 102 11.45 14.40 0.24
C LYS A 102 11.43 13.66 -1.09
N LEU A 103 12.17 12.56 -1.17
CA LEU A 103 12.30 11.77 -2.39
C LEU A 103 10.96 11.19 -2.84
N VAL A 104 10.14 10.75 -1.89
CA VAL A 104 8.87 10.06 -2.20
C VAL A 104 7.67 11.01 -2.26
N ARG A 105 7.85 12.29 -2.00
CA ARG A 105 6.75 13.25 -1.92
C ARG A 105 5.89 13.26 -3.19
N GLY A 106 6.51 13.22 -4.34
CA GLY A 106 5.80 13.24 -5.62
C GLY A 106 4.90 12.03 -5.82
N VAL A 107 5.40 10.84 -5.51
CA VAL A 107 4.62 9.61 -5.67
C VAL A 107 3.48 9.55 -4.65
N ILE A 108 3.71 10.01 -3.43
CA ILE A 108 2.66 10.05 -2.41
C ILE A 108 1.55 11.02 -2.81
N THR A 109 1.92 12.20 -3.32
CA THR A 109 0.95 13.18 -3.81
C THR A 109 0.10 12.59 -4.93
N ASP A 110 0.72 11.86 -5.84
CA ASP A 110 0.02 11.24 -6.96
C ASP A 110 -0.93 10.13 -6.50
N ILE A 111 -0.47 9.29 -5.59
CA ILE A 111 -1.31 8.25 -4.98
C ILE A 111 -2.50 8.88 -4.28
N HIS A 112 -2.27 9.98 -3.56
CA HIS A 112 -3.34 10.69 -2.85
C HIS A 112 -4.45 11.12 -3.81
N LYS A 113 -4.10 11.59 -5.01
CA LYS A 113 -5.07 11.95 -6.04
C LYS A 113 -5.88 10.74 -6.53
N ILE A 114 -5.20 9.60 -6.69
CA ILE A 114 -5.83 8.37 -7.17
C ILE A 114 -6.85 7.83 -6.16
N VAL A 115 -6.51 7.86 -4.88
CA VAL A 115 -7.34 7.22 -3.84
C VAL A 115 -8.51 8.06 -3.36
N GLN A 116 -8.63 9.32 -3.78
CA GLN A 116 -9.68 10.22 -3.31
C GLN A 116 -11.06 9.90 -3.83
N SER A 117 -11.18 9.22 -4.97
CA SER A 117 -12.49 8.85 -5.49
C SER A 117 -12.50 7.38 -5.86
N GLU A 118 -13.64 6.73 -5.59
CA GLU A 118 -13.83 5.33 -5.93
C GLU A 118 -13.68 5.11 -7.43
N LYS A 119 -14.18 6.02 -8.23
CA LYS A 119 -14.11 5.94 -9.69
C LYS A 119 -12.66 5.98 -10.19
N ARG A 120 -11.86 6.92 -9.68
CA ARG A 120 -10.43 7.02 -10.05
C ARG A 120 -9.66 5.80 -9.61
N LEU A 121 -9.91 5.36 -8.38
CA LEU A 121 -9.26 4.21 -7.80
C LEU A 121 -9.53 2.94 -8.61
N THR A 122 -10.80 2.70 -8.93
CA THR A 122 -11.20 1.56 -9.74
C THR A 122 -10.59 1.62 -11.14
N ARG A 123 -10.64 2.78 -11.78
CA ARG A 123 -10.07 2.97 -13.11
C ARG A 123 -8.58 2.71 -13.13
N PHE A 124 -7.88 3.11 -12.06
CA PHE A 124 -6.44 2.94 -12.00
C PHE A 124 -6.02 1.49 -11.80
N PHE A 125 -6.71 0.76 -10.91
CA PHE A 125 -6.27 -0.58 -10.52
C PHE A 125 -7.01 -1.73 -11.19
N SER A 126 -8.27 -1.51 -11.60
CA SER A 126 -9.11 -2.59 -12.12
C SER A 126 -8.52 -3.19 -13.40
N GLU A 127 -8.53 -4.52 -13.46
CA GLU A 127 -8.09 -5.29 -14.63
C GLU A 127 -6.61 -5.11 -15.00
N ARG A 128 -5.83 -4.43 -14.16
CA ARG A 128 -4.39 -4.28 -14.37
C ARG A 128 -3.62 -5.34 -13.60
N ASN A 129 -2.59 -5.91 -14.25
CA ASN A 129 -1.64 -6.77 -13.56
C ASN A 129 -0.54 -5.91 -12.93
N ALA A 130 0.38 -6.56 -12.20
CA ALA A 130 1.43 -5.85 -11.48
C ALA A 130 2.30 -4.99 -12.40
N THR A 131 2.68 -5.51 -13.56
CA THR A 131 3.49 -4.77 -14.53
C THR A 131 2.76 -3.53 -15.03
N GLU A 132 1.47 -3.66 -15.33
CA GLU A 132 0.66 -2.54 -15.81
C GLU A 132 0.49 -1.46 -14.75
N ILE A 133 0.31 -1.85 -13.48
CA ILE A 133 0.22 -0.90 -12.36
C ILE A 133 1.55 -0.17 -12.20
N TYR A 134 2.66 -0.91 -12.22
CA TYR A 134 4.00 -0.33 -12.13
C TYR A 134 4.23 0.71 -13.23
N GLN A 135 3.91 0.35 -14.47
CA GLN A 135 4.07 1.23 -15.62
C GLN A 135 3.18 2.47 -15.53
N ALA A 136 1.94 2.31 -15.06
CA ALA A 136 1.01 3.43 -14.93
C ALA A 136 1.50 4.45 -13.92
N ILE A 137 2.01 4.01 -12.78
CA ILE A 137 2.56 4.91 -11.77
C ILE A 137 3.82 5.60 -12.30
N SER A 138 4.70 4.84 -12.96
CA SER A 138 5.94 5.38 -13.53
C SER A 138 5.66 6.46 -14.57
N ARG A 139 4.68 6.26 -15.43
CA ARG A 139 4.29 7.25 -16.44
C ARG A 139 3.78 8.54 -15.79
N ARG A 140 2.98 8.43 -14.74
CA ARG A 140 2.47 9.59 -14.01
C ARG A 140 3.61 10.38 -13.39
N GLN A 141 4.60 9.72 -12.81
CA GLN A 141 5.76 10.38 -12.21
C GLN A 141 6.60 11.12 -13.25
N LYS A 142 6.74 10.59 -14.44
CA LYS A 142 7.44 11.28 -15.54
C LYS A 142 6.74 12.54 -15.98
N LYS A 143 5.40 12.57 -15.97
CA LYS A 143 4.63 13.77 -16.33
C LYS A 143 4.73 14.88 -15.31
N CYS A 144 5.02 14.56 -14.05
CA CYS A 144 5.13 15.53 -12.97
C CYS A 144 6.50 16.21 -12.93
N LYS A 145 7.44 15.77 -13.74
CA LYS A 145 8.76 16.38 -13.88
C LYS A 145 8.73 17.41 -15.05
#